data_51c5d97160d3e8a0266f41163352469c
#
_entry.id   51c5d97160d3e8a0266f41163352469c
#
_cell.length_a   1.000
_cell.length_b   1.000
_cell.length_c   1.000
_cell.angle_alpha   90.00
_cell.angle_beta   90.00
_cell.angle_gamma   90.00
#
_symmetry.space_group_name_H-M   'P 1'
#
loop_
_entity.id
_entity.type
_entity.pdbx_description
1 polymer ?
#
loop_
_entity_poly.entity_id
_entity_poly.type
_entity_poly.pdbx_seq_one_letter_code
_entity_poly.pdbx_strand_id
1 'polypeptide(L)'
;MQSRVSFRLGAVFGLIVFLTVLASYLSLGHQLQLLLMKSITHELRRELMLNRELLETSMGRKAFLQDPDGWADRIGGILEVRVTVIAPDGRVTGDSYIERNRLSSVENHADRPEVKAALSASFGENSRYSQTVKEQMLYMAVPLGSPQPFAVLRFAKPLYDISVFEAGVRKGIEQGLFFALLFSLGVGVVSAYLISRPLKRIADTALRRTHGDFSGSIPTNRRDEIGLLARACNYMSEEIKKKRRSEEWYRAVFSGIREAILVTDAAGDIILVNPSASRLFRLEGAMFQSRSTALVSDEGLRTLLQRVHGSKKAIVKEEMTVTTLKGKRILQISSMPVMREGVFDGTVFVLNDITRLRNLERIRRDFVSSVSHELRTPLTSIRGYTETLLDGAMHDAEHTEAFLRIIHQESEQLTALVNDVLDLSKIESGRIEYSFAPVSLMEVVERSMSTLAPQFAKKDVRLDLSIPADLPLVRGDASYLEIVVRNLLDNAVKYVDEHNGRIRLSAAKRDGFVTLEVEDNGIGIAQKDLDRIFERFYRVDKARSRQLGGTGLGLSIVKHIVLAHKGDIKVRSRLNRGTAFTLTLPVADQYPLDNKT
;
A
#
# COMPACT_ATOMS: atom_id res chain seq x y z
N MET A 1 -11.06 -9.66 -25.24
CA MET A 1 -11.63 -8.62 -26.11
C MET A 1 -10.55 -8.18 -27.09
N GLN A 2 -10.50 -8.76 -28.31
CA GLN A 2 -9.54 -8.35 -29.34
C GLN A 2 -9.75 -6.86 -29.65
N SER A 3 -8.67 -6.15 -29.79
CA SER A 3 -8.69 -4.69 -29.91
C SER A 3 -9.53 -4.26 -31.12
N ARG A 4 -10.76 -3.84 -30.86
CA ARG A 4 -11.67 -3.29 -31.88
C ARG A 4 -11.01 -2.15 -32.68
N VAL A 5 -10.04 -1.47 -32.10
CA VAL A 5 -9.32 -0.36 -32.73
C VAL A 5 -8.37 -0.83 -33.85
N SER A 6 -7.55 -1.87 -33.61
CA SER A 6 -6.63 -2.39 -34.63
C SER A 6 -7.37 -3.04 -35.79
N PHE A 7 -8.47 -3.75 -35.50
CA PHE A 7 -9.31 -4.34 -36.54
C PHE A 7 -10.00 -3.23 -37.34
N ARG A 8 -10.53 -2.19 -36.70
CA ARG A 8 -11.16 -1.06 -37.41
C ARG A 8 -10.17 -0.27 -38.24
N LEU A 9 -8.97 0.03 -37.74
CA LEU A 9 -7.92 0.72 -38.53
C LEU A 9 -7.47 -0.11 -39.71
N GLY A 10 -7.22 -1.41 -39.55
CA GLY A 10 -6.87 -2.32 -40.64
C GLY A 10 -7.99 -2.47 -41.67
N ALA A 11 -9.24 -2.55 -41.19
CA ALA A 11 -10.41 -2.64 -42.07
C ALA A 11 -10.64 -1.33 -42.86
N VAL A 12 -10.49 -0.18 -42.24
CA VAL A 12 -10.61 1.13 -42.93
C VAL A 12 -9.50 1.31 -43.96
N PHE A 13 -8.25 0.98 -43.58
CA PHE A 13 -7.13 1.08 -44.51
C PHE A 13 -7.29 0.10 -45.70
N GLY A 14 -7.69 -1.15 -45.42
CA GLY A 14 -8.00 -2.13 -46.45
C GLY A 14 -9.13 -1.70 -47.39
N LEU A 15 -10.19 -1.09 -46.80
CA LEU A 15 -11.30 -0.55 -47.60
C LEU A 15 -10.87 0.61 -48.51
N ILE A 16 -10.05 1.54 -47.99
CA ILE A 16 -9.53 2.65 -48.82
C ILE A 16 -8.68 2.14 -49.97
N VAL A 17 -7.76 1.21 -49.71
CA VAL A 17 -6.92 0.60 -50.76
C VAL A 17 -7.79 -0.13 -51.78
N PHE A 18 -8.75 -0.93 -51.32
CA PHE A 18 -9.69 -1.64 -52.19
C PHE A 18 -10.48 -0.68 -53.08
N LEU A 19 -11.07 0.37 -52.54
CA LEU A 19 -11.83 1.37 -53.27
C LEU A 19 -10.95 2.13 -54.28
N THR A 20 -9.72 2.48 -53.93
CA THR A 20 -8.79 3.17 -54.79
C THR A 20 -8.38 2.29 -55.98
N VAL A 21 -8.06 1.02 -55.75
CA VAL A 21 -7.69 0.08 -56.80
C VAL A 21 -8.89 -0.26 -57.68
N LEU A 22 -10.09 -0.40 -57.10
CA LEU A 22 -11.33 -0.62 -57.84
C LEU A 22 -11.65 0.58 -58.75
N ALA A 23 -11.55 1.79 -58.27
CA ALA A 23 -11.75 3.01 -59.04
C ALA A 23 -10.73 3.14 -60.17
N SER A 24 -9.45 2.83 -59.89
CA SER A 24 -8.39 2.80 -60.91
C SER A 24 -8.65 1.73 -62.00
N TYR A 25 -9.13 0.54 -61.56
CA TYR A 25 -9.50 -0.54 -62.47
C TYR A 25 -10.60 -0.12 -63.48
N LEU A 26 -11.69 0.43 -62.94
CA LEU A 26 -12.83 0.86 -63.76
C LEU A 26 -12.44 2.02 -64.70
N SER A 27 -11.65 2.98 -64.22
CA SER A 27 -11.18 4.11 -65.01
C SER A 27 -10.20 3.68 -66.14
N LEU A 28 -9.22 2.86 -65.80
CA LEU A 28 -8.18 2.44 -66.73
C LEU A 28 -8.74 1.53 -67.86
N GLY A 29 -9.63 0.58 -67.50
CA GLY A 29 -10.30 -0.29 -68.46
C GLY A 29 -11.09 0.49 -69.51
N HIS A 30 -11.91 1.46 -69.06
CA HIS A 30 -12.70 2.31 -69.94
C HIS A 30 -11.83 3.21 -70.80
N GLN A 31 -10.81 3.85 -70.29
CA GLN A 31 -9.89 4.69 -71.02
C GLN A 31 -9.11 3.90 -72.12
N LEU A 32 -8.65 2.71 -71.74
CA LEU A 32 -7.87 1.86 -72.64
C LEU A 32 -8.70 1.40 -73.84
N GLN A 33 -9.97 0.99 -73.58
CA GLN A 33 -10.92 0.62 -74.63
C GLN A 33 -11.15 1.77 -75.62
N LEU A 34 -11.36 2.99 -75.10
CA LEU A 34 -11.54 4.17 -75.96
C LEU A 34 -10.30 4.51 -76.79
N LEU A 35 -9.10 4.39 -76.16
CA LEU A 35 -7.84 4.65 -76.91
C LEU A 35 -7.57 3.64 -78.02
N LEU A 36 -7.78 2.34 -77.75
CA LEU A 36 -7.61 1.29 -78.73
C LEU A 36 -8.57 1.45 -79.91
N MET A 37 -9.87 1.65 -79.61
CA MET A 37 -10.85 1.92 -80.67
C MET A 37 -10.46 3.13 -81.49
N LYS A 38 -10.04 4.21 -80.90
CA LYS A 38 -9.60 5.43 -81.59
C LYS A 38 -8.35 5.18 -82.47
N SER A 39 -7.39 4.37 -81.97
CA SER A 39 -6.18 4.03 -82.70
C SER A 39 -6.50 3.21 -83.94
N ILE A 40 -7.30 2.14 -83.81
CA ILE A 40 -7.68 1.26 -84.94
C ILE A 40 -8.52 2.05 -85.93
N THR A 41 -9.46 2.84 -85.49
CA THR A 41 -10.26 3.70 -86.35
C THR A 41 -9.37 4.66 -87.16
N HIS A 42 -8.40 5.30 -86.46
CA HIS A 42 -7.49 6.24 -87.14
C HIS A 42 -6.58 5.57 -88.18
N GLU A 43 -6.00 4.42 -87.79
CA GLU A 43 -5.16 3.64 -88.69
C GLU A 43 -5.93 3.18 -89.96
N LEU A 44 -7.07 2.51 -89.72
CA LEU A 44 -7.88 1.99 -90.87
C LEU A 44 -8.37 3.12 -91.74
N ARG A 45 -8.74 4.25 -91.23
CA ARG A 45 -9.13 5.44 -91.99
C ARG A 45 -7.98 6.01 -92.78
N ARG A 46 -6.79 6.11 -92.19
CA ARG A 46 -5.58 6.57 -92.90
C ARG A 46 -5.24 5.69 -94.09
N GLU A 47 -5.24 4.37 -93.85
CA GLU A 47 -4.95 3.40 -94.97
C GLU A 47 -6.01 3.45 -96.08
N LEU A 48 -7.28 3.56 -95.69
CA LEU A 48 -8.37 3.70 -96.64
C LEU A 48 -8.25 4.98 -97.48
N MET A 49 -7.93 6.12 -96.84
CA MET A 49 -7.76 7.40 -97.57
C MET A 49 -6.53 7.40 -98.47
N LEU A 50 -5.41 6.82 -98.04
CA LEU A 50 -4.22 6.69 -98.87
C LEU A 50 -4.51 5.84 -100.12
N ASN A 51 -5.21 4.73 -99.97
CA ASN A 51 -5.57 3.88 -101.09
C ASN A 51 -6.59 4.55 -102.03
N ARG A 52 -7.53 5.35 -101.45
CA ARG A 52 -8.42 6.19 -102.26
C ARG A 52 -7.61 7.14 -103.15
N GLU A 53 -6.67 7.89 -102.60
CA GLU A 53 -5.86 8.88 -103.28
C GLU A 53 -5.03 8.21 -104.39
N LEU A 54 -4.44 7.06 -104.13
CA LEU A 54 -3.71 6.28 -105.10
C LEU A 54 -4.59 5.82 -106.32
N LEU A 55 -5.81 5.39 -106.05
CA LEU A 55 -6.78 4.93 -107.02
C LEU A 55 -7.43 6.05 -107.86
N GLU A 56 -7.44 7.27 -107.32
CA GLU A 56 -7.93 8.43 -108.08
C GLU A 56 -6.90 8.99 -109.07
N THR A 57 -5.64 8.56 -108.98
CA THR A 57 -4.63 8.89 -110.01
C THR A 57 -4.91 8.16 -111.32
N SER A 58 -4.51 8.76 -112.45
CA SER A 58 -4.76 8.18 -113.78
C SER A 58 -4.15 6.78 -114.00
N MET A 59 -2.99 6.52 -113.36
CA MET A 59 -2.26 5.25 -113.44
C MET A 59 -2.85 4.19 -112.54
N GLY A 60 -3.20 4.55 -111.29
CA GLY A 60 -3.83 3.66 -110.34
C GLY A 60 -5.23 3.22 -110.71
N ARG A 61 -6.03 4.13 -111.28
CA ARG A 61 -7.40 3.87 -111.75
C ARG A 61 -7.45 2.84 -112.88
N LYS A 62 -6.54 2.93 -113.89
CA LYS A 62 -6.51 2.00 -115.04
C LYS A 62 -6.19 0.56 -114.57
N ALA A 63 -5.21 0.37 -113.70
CA ALA A 63 -4.84 -0.96 -113.18
C ALA A 63 -5.96 -1.55 -112.32
N PHE A 64 -6.59 -0.73 -111.46
CA PHE A 64 -7.71 -1.13 -110.56
C PHE A 64 -8.95 -1.56 -111.37
N LEU A 65 -9.34 -0.83 -112.39
CA LEU A 65 -10.51 -1.16 -113.20
C LEU A 65 -10.32 -2.43 -114.10
N GLN A 66 -9.10 -2.84 -114.38
CA GLN A 66 -8.82 -4.08 -115.08
C GLN A 66 -9.04 -5.34 -114.25
N ASP A 67 -8.68 -5.32 -113.02
CA ASP A 67 -8.84 -6.42 -112.07
C ASP A 67 -9.09 -5.92 -110.64
N PRO A 68 -10.36 -5.49 -110.29
CA PRO A 68 -10.71 -5.00 -108.99
C PRO A 68 -10.53 -6.03 -107.89
N ASP A 69 -10.75 -7.31 -108.19
CA ASP A 69 -10.64 -8.42 -107.28
C ASP A 69 -9.17 -8.72 -106.92
N GLY A 70 -8.31 -8.90 -107.90
CA GLY A 70 -6.88 -9.12 -107.69
C GLY A 70 -6.20 -7.93 -107.02
N TRP A 71 -6.75 -6.71 -107.17
CA TRP A 71 -6.30 -5.54 -106.40
C TRP A 71 -6.76 -5.62 -104.91
N ALA A 72 -8.01 -6.02 -104.64
CA ALA A 72 -8.53 -6.21 -103.33
C ALA A 72 -7.73 -7.29 -102.56
N ASP A 73 -7.45 -8.42 -103.21
CA ASP A 73 -6.65 -9.48 -102.62
C ASP A 73 -5.25 -8.99 -102.19
N ARG A 74 -4.60 -8.28 -103.10
CA ARG A 74 -3.24 -7.79 -102.87
C ARG A 74 -3.15 -6.81 -101.72
N ILE A 75 -4.04 -5.84 -101.73
CA ILE A 75 -4.07 -4.83 -100.66
C ILE A 75 -4.56 -5.42 -99.36
N GLY A 76 -5.56 -6.30 -99.40
CA GLY A 76 -6.03 -7.03 -98.27
C GLY A 76 -4.93 -7.84 -97.56
N GLY A 77 -4.09 -8.51 -98.36
CA GLY A 77 -2.94 -9.26 -97.85
C GLY A 77 -1.81 -8.38 -97.29
N ILE A 78 -1.55 -7.20 -97.86
CA ILE A 78 -0.51 -6.27 -97.39
C ILE A 78 -0.94 -5.57 -96.06
N LEU A 79 -2.19 -5.16 -96.04
CA LEU A 79 -2.69 -4.38 -94.91
C LEU A 79 -3.35 -5.23 -93.78
N GLU A 80 -3.43 -6.52 -94.00
CA GLU A 80 -4.13 -7.47 -93.12
C GLU A 80 -5.56 -7.03 -92.79
N VAL A 81 -6.25 -6.44 -93.75
CA VAL A 81 -7.64 -5.99 -93.61
C VAL A 81 -8.49 -6.62 -94.74
N ARG A 82 -9.75 -6.82 -94.51
CA ARG A 82 -10.65 -7.20 -95.55
C ARG A 82 -10.94 -6.00 -96.42
N VAL A 83 -10.61 -6.12 -97.71
CA VAL A 83 -10.86 -5.10 -98.75
C VAL A 83 -12.01 -5.56 -99.61
N THR A 84 -13.01 -4.72 -99.73
CA THR A 84 -14.14 -5.00 -100.62
C THR A 84 -14.30 -3.84 -101.61
N VAL A 85 -14.38 -4.17 -102.89
CA VAL A 85 -14.69 -3.22 -103.94
C VAL A 85 -16.15 -3.40 -104.35
N ILE A 86 -16.90 -2.31 -104.30
CA ILE A 86 -18.34 -2.32 -104.55
C ILE A 86 -18.63 -1.39 -105.70
N ALA A 87 -19.34 -1.87 -106.71
CA ALA A 87 -19.80 -1.07 -107.87
C ALA A 87 -20.88 -0.06 -107.40
N PRO A 88 -21.16 1.04 -108.14
CA PRO A 88 -22.15 2.04 -107.78
C PRO A 88 -23.57 1.47 -107.58
N ASP A 89 -23.90 0.35 -108.22
CA ASP A 89 -25.17 -0.38 -108.10
C ASP A 89 -25.20 -1.30 -106.85
N GLY A 90 -24.16 -1.30 -106.07
CA GLY A 90 -24.02 -2.10 -104.88
C GLY A 90 -23.48 -3.52 -105.02
N ARG A 91 -23.21 -3.95 -106.27
CA ARG A 91 -22.60 -5.26 -106.49
C ARG A 91 -21.14 -5.29 -106.05
N VAL A 92 -20.73 -6.37 -105.43
CA VAL A 92 -19.34 -6.59 -105.03
C VAL A 92 -18.55 -7.06 -106.24
N THR A 93 -17.52 -6.29 -106.63
CA THR A 93 -16.66 -6.59 -107.78
C THR A 93 -15.29 -7.13 -107.40
N GLY A 94 -14.93 -7.08 -106.17
CA GLY A 94 -13.73 -7.69 -105.55
C GLY A 94 -13.84 -7.75 -104.04
N ASP A 95 -13.30 -8.79 -103.47
CA ASP A 95 -13.28 -8.94 -102.00
C ASP A 95 -12.13 -9.86 -101.59
N SER A 96 -11.22 -9.37 -100.76
CA SER A 96 -9.99 -10.10 -100.37
C SER A 96 -10.23 -11.34 -99.53
N TYR A 97 -11.46 -11.55 -99.04
CA TYR A 97 -11.82 -12.72 -98.22
C TYR A 97 -12.75 -13.69 -98.94
N ILE A 98 -13.16 -13.37 -100.22
CA ILE A 98 -14.10 -14.18 -101.01
C ILE A 98 -13.47 -14.52 -102.31
N GLU A 99 -13.40 -15.81 -102.64
CA GLU A 99 -12.88 -16.27 -103.93
C GLU A 99 -13.66 -15.67 -105.08
N ARG A 100 -12.98 -15.33 -106.14
CA ARG A 100 -13.51 -14.67 -107.36
C ARG A 100 -14.72 -15.38 -107.93
N ASN A 101 -14.77 -16.72 -107.89
CA ASN A 101 -15.86 -17.55 -108.44
C ASN A 101 -17.17 -17.39 -107.63
N ARG A 102 -17.06 -16.89 -106.36
CA ARG A 102 -18.19 -16.68 -105.40
C ARG A 102 -18.64 -15.23 -105.31
N LEU A 103 -17.98 -14.26 -105.95
CA LEU A 103 -18.35 -12.85 -105.91
C LEU A 103 -19.75 -12.59 -106.45
N SER A 104 -20.21 -13.33 -107.46
CA SER A 104 -21.56 -13.22 -108.04
C SER A 104 -22.69 -13.65 -107.07
N SER A 105 -22.36 -14.47 -106.05
CA SER A 105 -23.30 -14.93 -105.05
C SER A 105 -23.35 -14.06 -103.79
N VAL A 106 -22.55 -13.01 -103.72
CA VAL A 106 -22.53 -12.07 -102.64
C VAL A 106 -23.75 -11.15 -102.68
N GLU A 107 -24.41 -10.98 -101.55
CA GLU A 107 -25.52 -10.03 -101.45
C GLU A 107 -25.11 -8.63 -101.91
N ASN A 108 -26.10 -7.91 -102.41
CA ASN A 108 -25.87 -6.52 -102.76
C ASN A 108 -25.56 -5.67 -101.51
N HIS A 109 -24.50 -4.90 -101.58
CA HIS A 109 -24.01 -4.09 -100.51
C HIS A 109 -24.50 -2.63 -100.55
N ALA A 110 -25.39 -2.23 -101.44
CA ALA A 110 -25.92 -0.87 -101.53
C ALA A 110 -26.60 -0.37 -100.26
N ASP A 111 -27.23 -1.31 -99.56
CA ASP A 111 -27.97 -0.98 -98.28
C ASP A 111 -27.09 -1.00 -97.06
N ARG A 112 -25.84 -1.32 -97.16
CA ARG A 112 -24.94 -1.34 -96.01
C ARG A 112 -24.73 0.08 -95.48
N PRO A 113 -24.89 0.33 -94.14
CA PRO A 113 -24.83 1.68 -93.55
C PRO A 113 -23.53 2.43 -93.91
N GLU A 114 -22.38 1.75 -93.85
CA GLU A 114 -21.08 2.30 -94.25
C GLU A 114 -21.00 2.71 -95.69
N VAL A 115 -21.65 1.94 -96.60
CA VAL A 115 -21.67 2.21 -98.02
C VAL A 115 -22.63 3.37 -98.38
N LYS A 116 -23.81 3.37 -97.78
CA LYS A 116 -24.75 4.50 -97.88
C LYS A 116 -24.16 5.81 -97.37
N ALA A 117 -23.51 5.77 -96.18
CA ALA A 117 -22.84 6.94 -95.63
C ALA A 117 -21.68 7.41 -96.54
N ALA A 118 -20.90 6.50 -97.12
CA ALA A 118 -19.83 6.85 -98.08
C ALA A 118 -20.35 7.54 -99.29
N LEU A 119 -21.44 7.05 -99.89
CA LEU A 119 -22.03 7.64 -101.09
C LEU A 119 -22.71 9.03 -100.82
N SER A 120 -23.24 9.24 -99.64
CA SER A 120 -23.93 10.51 -99.28
C SER A 120 -23.00 11.55 -98.64
N ALA A 121 -22.02 11.14 -97.81
CA ALA A 121 -21.16 12.01 -97.02
C ALA A 121 -19.66 11.87 -97.32
N SER A 122 -19.30 11.20 -98.41
CA SER A 122 -17.90 10.92 -98.89
C SER A 122 -17.05 10.04 -97.93
N PHE A 123 -17.63 9.59 -96.79
CA PHE A 123 -17.04 8.68 -95.87
C PHE A 123 -18.13 7.99 -95.05
N GLY A 124 -18.02 6.70 -94.87
CA GLY A 124 -18.92 5.93 -94.02
C GLY A 124 -18.15 5.02 -93.09
N GLU A 125 -18.63 4.98 -91.85
CA GLU A 125 -18.07 4.13 -90.81
C GLU A 125 -19.22 3.40 -90.06
N ASN A 126 -19.04 2.11 -89.82
CA ASN A 126 -19.99 1.34 -89.04
C ASN A 126 -19.32 0.13 -88.38
N SER A 127 -19.72 -0.20 -87.17
CA SER A 127 -19.28 -1.44 -86.53
C SER A 127 -20.46 -2.39 -86.44
N ARG A 128 -20.31 -3.58 -87.04
CA ARG A 128 -21.37 -4.59 -87.07
C ARG A 128 -20.82 -5.99 -87.08
N TYR A 129 -21.62 -6.97 -86.78
CA TYR A 129 -21.29 -8.37 -86.89
C TYR A 129 -21.27 -8.79 -88.35
N SER A 130 -20.16 -9.39 -88.74
CA SER A 130 -20.01 -9.94 -90.12
C SER A 130 -20.56 -11.35 -90.17
N GLN A 131 -21.55 -11.59 -90.98
CA GLN A 131 -22.05 -12.94 -91.23
C GLN A 131 -21.08 -13.85 -91.98
N THR A 132 -20.21 -13.25 -92.80
CA THR A 132 -19.20 -13.93 -93.58
C THR A 132 -18.02 -14.39 -92.78
N VAL A 133 -17.52 -13.52 -91.84
CA VAL A 133 -16.33 -13.78 -91.02
C VAL A 133 -16.75 -14.30 -89.65
N LYS A 134 -18.03 -14.12 -89.28
CA LYS A 134 -18.63 -14.48 -87.95
C LYS A 134 -17.99 -13.75 -86.79
N GLU A 135 -17.59 -12.50 -86.98
CA GLU A 135 -16.98 -11.64 -85.96
C GLU A 135 -17.50 -10.21 -86.07
N GLN A 136 -17.34 -9.44 -84.95
CA GLN A 136 -17.56 -8.00 -84.97
C GLN A 136 -16.46 -7.34 -85.79
N MET A 137 -16.83 -6.58 -86.80
CA MET A 137 -15.89 -5.89 -87.69
C MET A 137 -16.19 -4.39 -87.72
N LEU A 138 -15.12 -3.61 -87.79
CA LEU A 138 -15.19 -2.18 -88.10
C LEU A 138 -15.11 -2.03 -89.57
N TYR A 139 -16.14 -1.47 -90.18
CA TYR A 139 -16.23 -1.19 -91.62
C TYR A 139 -16.04 0.29 -91.85
N MET A 140 -15.19 0.62 -92.84
CA MET A 140 -15.03 1.98 -93.31
C MET A 140 -15.11 1.97 -94.83
N ALA A 141 -15.83 2.91 -95.39
CA ALA A 141 -16.05 2.99 -96.82
C ALA A 141 -15.85 4.40 -97.37
N VAL A 142 -15.28 4.51 -98.59
CA VAL A 142 -15.11 5.77 -99.31
C VAL A 142 -15.51 5.59 -100.77
N PRO A 143 -16.14 6.59 -101.34
CA PRO A 143 -16.40 6.55 -102.81
C PRO A 143 -15.13 6.85 -103.56
N LEU A 144 -14.94 6.20 -104.73
CA LEU A 144 -13.86 6.42 -105.67
C LEU A 144 -14.37 7.21 -106.89
N GLY A 145 -13.82 8.44 -107.00
CA GLY A 145 -14.23 9.39 -108.05
C GLY A 145 -15.29 10.38 -107.57
N SER A 146 -15.14 11.67 -108.04
CA SER A 146 -16.08 12.76 -107.75
C SER A 146 -16.30 13.54 -109.08
N PRO A 147 -17.53 14.00 -109.37
CA PRO A 147 -18.80 13.95 -108.59
C PRO A 147 -19.57 12.61 -108.79
N GLN A 148 -19.20 11.75 -109.73
CA GLN A 148 -19.86 10.46 -109.94
C GLN A 148 -18.92 9.33 -109.58
N PRO A 149 -19.15 8.64 -108.44
CA PRO A 149 -18.33 7.54 -108.03
C PRO A 149 -18.39 6.37 -109.03
N PHE A 150 -17.23 5.82 -109.37
CA PHE A 150 -17.15 4.64 -110.22
C PHE A 150 -17.08 3.32 -109.41
N ALA A 151 -16.74 3.40 -108.12
CA ALA A 151 -16.78 2.31 -107.16
C ALA A 151 -16.82 2.86 -105.72
N VAL A 152 -17.10 2.03 -104.76
CA VAL A 152 -16.90 2.27 -103.31
C VAL A 152 -15.85 1.28 -102.84
N LEU A 153 -14.81 1.82 -102.25
CA LEU A 153 -13.79 1.04 -101.55
C LEU A 153 -14.15 0.91 -100.05
N ARG A 154 -14.24 -0.31 -99.59
CA ARG A 154 -14.56 -0.60 -98.19
C ARG A 154 -13.46 -1.43 -97.60
N PHE A 155 -12.92 -0.96 -96.48
CA PHE A 155 -12.01 -1.71 -95.61
C PHE A 155 -12.76 -2.21 -94.41
N ALA A 156 -12.41 -3.41 -93.91
CA ALA A 156 -12.96 -3.95 -92.68
C ALA A 156 -11.89 -4.67 -91.87
N LYS A 157 -11.82 -4.35 -90.57
CA LYS A 157 -10.88 -4.97 -89.66
C LYS A 157 -11.64 -5.66 -88.55
N PRO A 158 -11.30 -6.91 -88.17
CA PRO A 158 -11.91 -7.60 -87.06
C PRO A 158 -11.61 -6.88 -85.74
N LEU A 159 -12.61 -6.77 -84.89
CA LEU A 159 -12.44 -6.25 -83.49
C LEU A 159 -12.00 -7.36 -82.55
N TYR A 160 -11.68 -8.57 -83.06
CA TYR A 160 -11.23 -9.71 -82.24
C TYR A 160 -9.92 -9.40 -81.48
N ASP A 161 -8.99 -8.72 -82.11
CA ASP A 161 -7.71 -8.34 -81.49
C ASP A 161 -7.89 -7.47 -80.29
N ILE A 162 -8.95 -6.67 -80.23
CA ILE A 162 -9.30 -5.86 -79.03
C ILE A 162 -9.71 -6.76 -77.88
N SER A 163 -10.52 -7.80 -78.13
CA SER A 163 -11.01 -8.70 -77.11
C SER A 163 -9.90 -9.55 -76.46
N VAL A 164 -8.91 -10.00 -77.27
CA VAL A 164 -7.74 -10.72 -76.75
C VAL A 164 -6.84 -9.80 -75.91
N PHE A 165 -6.63 -8.57 -76.37
CA PHE A 165 -5.86 -7.57 -75.67
C PHE A 165 -6.56 -7.15 -74.34
N GLU A 166 -7.89 -6.92 -74.41
CA GLU A 166 -8.70 -6.64 -73.19
C GLU A 166 -8.58 -7.77 -72.14
N ALA A 167 -8.63 -9.04 -72.62
CA ALA A 167 -8.49 -10.18 -71.70
C ALA A 167 -7.10 -10.23 -71.01
N GLY A 168 -6.04 -9.90 -71.78
CA GLY A 168 -4.68 -9.82 -71.23
C GLY A 168 -4.51 -8.73 -70.22
N VAL A 169 -5.00 -7.53 -70.54
CA VAL A 169 -4.98 -6.38 -69.61
C VAL A 169 -5.82 -6.65 -68.39
N ARG A 170 -7.02 -7.19 -68.54
CA ARG A 170 -7.91 -7.57 -67.44
C ARG A 170 -7.22 -8.56 -66.49
N LYS A 171 -6.56 -9.60 -67.00
CA LYS A 171 -5.81 -10.56 -66.17
C LYS A 171 -4.66 -9.90 -65.40
N GLY A 172 -3.92 -8.99 -66.09
CA GLY A 172 -2.86 -8.21 -65.40
C GLY A 172 -3.39 -7.35 -64.23
N ILE A 173 -4.55 -6.71 -64.45
CA ILE A 173 -5.18 -5.89 -63.40
C ILE A 173 -5.73 -6.77 -62.26
N GLU A 174 -6.34 -7.92 -62.54
CA GLU A 174 -6.79 -8.89 -61.54
C GLU A 174 -5.63 -9.38 -60.68
N GLN A 175 -4.47 -9.66 -61.28
CA GLN A 175 -3.26 -10.00 -60.53
C GLN A 175 -2.76 -8.83 -59.66
N GLY A 176 -2.75 -7.62 -60.19
CA GLY A 176 -2.39 -6.41 -59.46
C GLY A 176 -3.30 -6.17 -58.24
N LEU A 177 -4.61 -6.36 -58.40
CA LEU A 177 -5.60 -6.31 -57.31
C LEU A 177 -5.30 -7.33 -56.20
N PHE A 178 -5.00 -8.57 -56.63
CA PHE A 178 -4.66 -9.63 -55.67
C PHE A 178 -3.41 -9.28 -54.85
N PHE A 179 -2.35 -8.79 -55.45
CA PHE A 179 -1.14 -8.37 -54.77
C PHE A 179 -1.37 -7.13 -53.87
N ALA A 180 -2.17 -6.17 -54.31
CA ALA A 180 -2.54 -4.99 -53.56
C ALA A 180 -3.32 -5.37 -52.27
N LEU A 181 -4.23 -6.36 -52.38
CA LEU A 181 -4.99 -6.89 -51.25
C LEU A 181 -4.07 -7.58 -50.25
N LEU A 182 -3.15 -8.44 -50.73
CA LEU A 182 -2.16 -9.10 -49.86
C LEU A 182 -1.25 -8.09 -49.18
N PHE A 183 -0.77 -7.08 -49.88
CA PHE A 183 0.04 -6.01 -49.31
C PHE A 183 -0.72 -5.22 -48.24
N SER A 184 -1.98 -4.86 -48.53
CA SER A 184 -2.85 -4.17 -47.55
C SER A 184 -3.06 -5.00 -46.29
N LEU A 185 -3.29 -6.32 -46.43
CA LEU A 185 -3.40 -7.23 -45.28
C LEU A 185 -2.10 -7.27 -44.46
N GLY A 186 -0.95 -7.35 -45.14
CA GLY A 186 0.37 -7.31 -44.53
C GLY A 186 0.60 -6.03 -43.72
N VAL A 187 0.31 -4.88 -44.31
CA VAL A 187 0.40 -3.57 -43.62
C VAL A 187 -0.53 -3.51 -42.41
N GLY A 188 -1.76 -4.05 -42.54
CA GLY A 188 -2.70 -4.13 -41.44
C GLY A 188 -2.17 -4.96 -40.24
N VAL A 189 -1.59 -6.13 -40.55
CA VAL A 189 -0.98 -7.01 -39.53
C VAL A 189 0.22 -6.32 -38.85
N VAL A 190 1.10 -5.72 -39.64
CA VAL A 190 2.29 -4.99 -39.13
C VAL A 190 1.87 -3.81 -38.27
N SER A 191 0.90 -3.02 -38.71
CA SER A 191 0.36 -1.90 -37.92
C SER A 191 -0.27 -2.36 -36.62
N ALA A 192 -1.02 -3.47 -36.63
CA ALA A 192 -1.58 -4.08 -35.44
C ALA A 192 -0.49 -4.49 -34.43
N TYR A 193 0.62 -5.04 -34.93
CA TYR A 193 1.74 -5.46 -34.08
C TYR A 193 2.55 -4.28 -33.54
N LEU A 194 2.88 -3.30 -34.40
CA LEU A 194 3.75 -2.17 -34.02
C LEU A 194 3.06 -1.08 -33.21
N ILE A 195 1.75 -0.89 -33.38
CA ILE A 195 1.00 0.21 -32.75
C ILE A 195 0.02 -0.32 -31.71
N SER A 196 -0.88 -1.23 -32.09
CA SER A 196 -2.00 -1.61 -31.22
C SER A 196 -1.58 -2.45 -30.02
N ARG A 197 -0.63 -3.38 -30.18
CA ARG A 197 -0.14 -4.21 -29.05
C ARG A 197 0.56 -3.39 -27.96
N PRO A 198 1.51 -2.49 -28.28
CA PRO A 198 2.13 -1.62 -27.28
C PRO A 198 1.13 -0.71 -26.58
N LEU A 199 0.23 -0.07 -27.32
CA LEU A 199 -0.82 0.78 -26.73
C LEU A 199 -1.72 0.00 -25.78
N LYS A 200 -2.13 -1.22 -26.16
CA LYS A 200 -2.92 -2.07 -25.28
C LYS A 200 -2.16 -2.43 -24.00
N ARG A 201 -0.87 -2.76 -24.10
CA ARG A 201 -0.03 -3.03 -22.90
C ARG A 201 0.05 -1.82 -21.98
N ILE A 202 0.20 -0.61 -22.53
CA ILE A 202 0.21 0.62 -21.73
C ILE A 202 -1.13 0.81 -21.04
N ALA A 203 -2.24 0.66 -21.77
CA ALA A 203 -3.59 0.81 -21.20
C ALA A 203 -3.91 -0.23 -20.12
N ASP A 204 -3.59 -1.51 -20.37
CA ASP A 204 -3.81 -2.60 -19.39
C ASP A 204 -2.95 -2.41 -18.14
N THR A 205 -1.71 -1.91 -18.30
CA THR A 205 -0.83 -1.61 -17.17
C THR A 205 -1.30 -0.39 -16.40
N ALA A 206 -1.74 0.67 -17.09
CA ALA A 206 -2.32 1.85 -16.45
C ALA A 206 -3.59 1.49 -15.63
N LEU A 207 -4.47 0.66 -16.19
CA LEU A 207 -5.66 0.17 -15.50
C LEU A 207 -5.32 -0.68 -14.26
N ARG A 208 -4.35 -1.59 -14.32
CA ARG A 208 -3.91 -2.35 -13.14
C ARG A 208 -3.39 -1.43 -12.04
N ARG A 209 -2.68 -0.37 -12.40
CA ARG A 209 -2.16 0.61 -11.45
C ARG A 209 -3.26 1.40 -10.73
N THR A 210 -4.41 1.65 -11.35
CA THR A 210 -5.57 2.27 -10.66
C THR A 210 -6.15 1.36 -9.57
N HIS A 211 -5.99 0.03 -9.72
CA HIS A 211 -6.39 -0.96 -8.71
C HIS A 211 -5.27 -1.27 -7.69
N GLY A 212 -4.17 -0.51 -7.72
CA GLY A 212 -3.09 -0.64 -6.74
C GLY A 212 -1.99 -1.64 -7.10
N ASP A 213 -2.06 -2.28 -8.26
CA ASP A 213 -0.98 -3.14 -8.75
C ASP A 213 0.05 -2.31 -9.52
N PHE A 214 1.14 -2.01 -8.85
CA PHE A 214 2.29 -1.29 -9.42
C PHE A 214 3.42 -2.24 -9.86
N SER A 215 3.15 -3.55 -10.00
CA SER A 215 4.12 -4.53 -10.46
C SER A 215 4.42 -4.32 -11.95
N GLY A 216 5.70 -4.39 -12.32
CA GLY A 216 6.16 -4.25 -13.69
C GLY A 216 6.30 -2.81 -14.20
N SER A 217 7.29 -2.59 -15.07
CA SER A 217 7.46 -1.35 -15.81
C SER A 217 7.03 -1.52 -17.26
N ILE A 218 6.52 -0.47 -17.87
CA ILE A 218 6.24 -0.44 -19.30
C ILE A 218 7.57 -0.28 -20.02
N PRO A 219 7.92 -1.14 -21.01
CA PRO A 219 9.17 -1.02 -21.74
C PRO A 219 9.30 0.34 -22.44
N THR A 220 10.43 1.02 -22.26
CA THR A 220 10.65 2.40 -22.75
C THR A 220 11.69 2.49 -23.88
N ASN A 221 12.07 1.36 -24.49
CA ASN A 221 13.10 1.32 -25.53
C ASN A 221 12.71 2.02 -26.85
N ARG A 222 11.46 2.46 -26.98
CA ARG A 222 10.96 3.19 -28.14
C ARG A 222 11.26 4.68 -28.02
N ARG A 223 11.65 5.29 -29.17
CA ARG A 223 11.94 6.73 -29.27
C ARG A 223 10.78 7.55 -29.87
N ASP A 224 9.66 6.89 -30.18
CA ASP A 224 8.44 7.48 -30.73
C ASP A 224 7.47 7.97 -29.62
N GLU A 225 6.29 8.43 -30.02
CA GLU A 225 5.22 8.94 -29.15
C GLU A 225 4.71 7.87 -28.18
N ILE A 226 4.73 6.60 -28.61
CA ILE A 226 4.35 5.45 -27.76
C ILE A 226 5.39 5.27 -26.64
N GLY A 227 6.66 5.42 -26.96
CA GLY A 227 7.74 5.42 -25.98
C GLY A 227 7.66 6.60 -25.00
N LEU A 228 7.28 7.79 -25.49
CA LEU A 228 7.04 8.95 -24.63
C LEU A 228 5.89 8.70 -23.66
N LEU A 229 4.78 8.16 -24.14
CA LEU A 229 3.63 7.79 -23.32
C LEU A 229 4.00 6.74 -22.25
N ALA A 230 4.79 5.72 -22.64
CA ALA A 230 5.27 4.71 -21.71
C ALA A 230 6.13 5.33 -20.57
N ARG A 231 7.04 6.26 -20.91
CA ARG A 231 7.85 6.99 -19.92
C ARG A 231 6.99 7.84 -18.99
N ALA A 232 6.02 8.59 -19.53
CA ALA A 232 5.10 9.39 -18.75
C ALA A 232 4.27 8.54 -17.76
N CYS A 233 3.73 7.40 -18.22
CA CYS A 233 3.02 6.46 -17.37
C CYS A 233 3.91 5.87 -16.26
N ASN A 234 5.16 5.54 -16.56
CA ASN A 234 6.10 5.05 -15.55
C ASN A 234 6.44 6.13 -14.52
N TYR A 235 6.70 7.37 -14.96
CA TYR A 235 6.98 8.50 -14.09
C TYR A 235 5.81 8.78 -13.13
N MET A 236 4.58 8.88 -13.64
CA MET A 236 3.39 9.04 -12.79
C MET A 236 3.25 7.92 -11.77
N SER A 237 3.57 6.70 -12.16
CA SER A 237 3.50 5.54 -11.25
C SER A 237 4.51 5.63 -10.12
N GLU A 238 5.73 6.07 -10.41
CA GLU A 238 6.75 6.28 -9.38
C GLU A 238 6.35 7.41 -8.41
N GLU A 239 5.77 8.49 -8.91
CA GLU A 239 5.25 9.57 -8.05
C GLU A 239 4.10 9.10 -7.14
N ILE A 240 3.16 8.31 -7.69
CA ILE A 240 2.07 7.72 -6.89
C ILE A 240 2.62 6.76 -5.83
N LYS A 241 3.60 5.90 -6.19
CA LYS A 241 4.28 5.01 -5.23
C LYS A 241 4.97 5.77 -4.11
N LYS A 242 5.72 6.83 -4.45
CA LYS A 242 6.39 7.68 -3.47
C LYS A 242 5.38 8.30 -2.51
N LYS A 243 4.29 8.84 -3.06
CA LYS A 243 3.22 9.45 -2.25
C LYS A 243 2.58 8.42 -1.31
N ARG A 244 2.20 7.23 -1.81
CA ARG A 244 1.64 6.15 -0.97
C ARG A 244 2.60 5.70 0.11
N ARG A 245 3.90 5.46 -0.24
CA ARG A 245 4.91 5.11 0.77
C ARG A 245 5.03 6.18 1.85
N SER A 246 5.03 7.45 1.46
CA SER A 246 5.06 8.56 2.40
C SER A 246 3.84 8.55 3.32
N GLU A 247 2.63 8.37 2.77
CA GLU A 247 1.39 8.27 3.56
C GLU A 247 1.38 7.06 4.49
N GLU A 248 1.80 5.89 4.02
CA GLU A 248 1.93 4.67 4.84
C GLU A 248 2.96 4.85 5.96
N TRP A 249 4.10 5.48 5.64
CA TRP A 249 5.12 5.80 6.62
C TRP A 249 4.60 6.79 7.67
N TYR A 250 3.95 7.87 7.27
CA TYR A 250 3.33 8.81 8.22
C TYR A 250 2.30 8.12 9.10
N ARG A 251 1.45 7.25 8.54
CA ARG A 251 0.49 6.47 9.32
C ARG A 251 1.17 5.53 10.31
N ALA A 252 2.23 4.85 9.90
CA ALA A 252 2.97 3.94 10.77
C ALA A 252 3.65 4.70 11.93
N VAL A 253 4.32 5.82 11.65
CA VAL A 253 4.93 6.69 12.68
C VAL A 253 3.86 7.22 13.63
N PHE A 254 2.78 7.79 13.11
CA PHE A 254 1.68 8.34 13.90
C PHE A 254 1.02 7.29 14.80
N SER A 255 0.89 6.07 14.30
CA SER A 255 0.34 4.93 15.05
C SER A 255 1.31 4.36 16.09
N GLY A 256 2.62 4.46 15.85
CA GLY A 256 3.67 3.98 16.76
C GLY A 256 3.99 4.93 17.92
N ILE A 257 3.56 6.18 17.87
CA ILE A 257 3.78 7.16 18.92
C ILE A 257 2.98 6.76 20.17
N ARG A 258 3.67 6.70 21.32
CA ARG A 258 3.06 6.30 22.60
C ARG A 258 2.22 7.39 23.22
N GLU A 259 2.58 8.65 23.03
CA GLU A 259 1.82 9.81 23.46
C GLU A 259 0.48 9.86 22.70
N ALA A 260 -0.56 10.29 23.39
CA ALA A 260 -1.85 10.52 22.75
C ALA A 260 -1.78 11.80 21.92
N ILE A 261 -2.04 11.69 20.61
CA ILE A 261 -2.07 12.82 19.69
C ILE A 261 -3.49 13.00 19.18
N LEU A 262 -3.95 14.25 19.23
CA LEU A 262 -5.24 14.69 18.77
C LEU A 262 -5.05 15.95 17.92
N VAL A 263 -5.68 16.01 16.76
CA VAL A 263 -5.63 17.17 15.86
C VAL A 263 -7.05 17.66 15.63
N THR A 264 -7.23 18.97 15.78
CA THR A 264 -8.48 19.63 15.43
C THR A 264 -8.32 20.46 14.15
N ASP A 265 -9.42 20.69 13.46
CA ASP A 265 -9.50 21.64 12.35
C ASP A 265 -9.68 23.09 12.84
N ALA A 266 -9.89 24.02 11.89
CA ALA A 266 -10.11 25.42 12.20
C ALA A 266 -11.43 25.71 12.95
N ALA A 267 -12.40 24.80 12.91
CA ALA A 267 -13.65 24.88 13.67
C ALA A 267 -13.54 24.31 15.09
N GLY A 268 -12.45 23.60 15.38
CA GLY A 268 -12.23 22.91 16.66
C GLY A 268 -12.73 21.47 16.67
N ASP A 269 -13.16 20.94 15.54
CA ASP A 269 -13.57 19.55 15.43
C ASP A 269 -12.36 18.62 15.27
N ILE A 270 -12.42 17.46 15.92
CA ILE A 270 -11.33 16.47 15.91
C ILE A 270 -11.30 15.79 14.54
N ILE A 271 -10.22 16.01 13.79
CA ILE A 271 -10.02 15.43 12.45
C ILE A 271 -9.05 14.24 12.46
N LEU A 272 -8.16 14.15 13.46
CA LEU A 272 -7.18 13.09 13.53
C LEU A 272 -6.90 12.69 14.98
N VAL A 273 -6.84 11.39 15.24
CA VAL A 273 -6.41 10.82 16.53
C VAL A 273 -5.52 9.61 16.28
N ASN A 274 -4.45 9.47 17.07
CA ASN A 274 -3.63 8.27 16.99
C ASN A 274 -4.22 7.14 17.89
N PRO A 275 -3.78 5.89 17.73
CA PRO A 275 -4.27 4.77 18.54
C PRO A 275 -4.10 4.96 20.05
N SER A 276 -3.11 5.73 20.48
CA SER A 276 -2.89 6.03 21.90
C SER A 276 -3.98 6.97 22.44
N ALA A 277 -4.36 8.00 21.70
CA ALA A 277 -5.48 8.88 22.03
C ALA A 277 -6.82 8.13 21.98
N SER A 278 -7.03 7.30 20.95
CA SER A 278 -8.22 6.44 20.85
C SER A 278 -8.41 5.56 22.07
N ARG A 279 -7.35 4.90 22.55
CA ARG A 279 -7.38 4.06 23.76
C ARG A 279 -7.60 4.86 25.03
N LEU A 280 -7.03 6.07 25.11
CA LEU A 280 -7.13 6.92 26.30
C LEU A 280 -8.54 7.47 26.47
N PHE A 281 -9.19 7.87 25.36
CA PHE A 281 -10.48 8.56 25.36
C PHE A 281 -11.65 7.76 24.77
N ARG A 282 -11.45 6.49 24.38
CA ARG A 282 -12.44 5.64 23.69
C ARG A 282 -13.05 6.26 22.44
N LEU A 283 -12.24 6.88 21.63
CA LEU A 283 -12.69 7.42 20.34
C LEU A 283 -12.64 6.30 19.30
N GLU A 284 -13.53 5.31 19.38
CA GLU A 284 -13.55 4.17 18.46
C GLU A 284 -13.88 4.61 17.03
N GLY A 285 -13.13 4.08 16.06
CA GLY A 285 -13.34 4.31 14.62
C GLY A 285 -12.87 5.67 14.09
N ALA A 286 -12.09 6.45 14.83
CA ALA A 286 -11.86 7.86 14.56
C ALA A 286 -10.51 8.21 13.91
N MET A 287 -9.90 7.32 13.12
CA MET A 287 -8.59 7.67 12.54
C MET A 287 -8.65 8.86 11.55
N PHE A 288 -9.81 9.14 10.92
CA PHE A 288 -9.95 10.18 9.89
C PHE A 288 -11.40 10.71 9.72
N GLN A 289 -12.20 10.79 10.76
CA GLN A 289 -13.54 11.39 10.64
C GLN A 289 -13.65 12.61 11.54
N SER A 290 -14.10 13.74 10.98
CA SER A 290 -14.41 14.96 11.73
C SER A 290 -15.42 14.65 12.84
N ARG A 291 -15.05 14.91 14.08
CA ARG A 291 -15.89 14.69 15.27
C ARG A 291 -15.74 15.85 16.24
N SER A 292 -16.86 16.30 16.77
CA SER A 292 -16.87 17.37 17.77
C SER A 292 -16.05 17.00 19.01
N THR A 293 -15.34 17.97 19.58
CA THR A 293 -14.68 17.87 20.90
C THR A 293 -15.66 17.51 22.03
N ALA A 294 -16.98 17.65 21.79
CA ALA A 294 -18.01 17.20 22.72
C ALA A 294 -17.99 15.71 23.04
N LEU A 295 -17.32 14.89 22.23
CA LEU A 295 -17.12 13.45 22.47
C LEU A 295 -16.07 13.14 23.54
N VAL A 296 -15.29 14.12 23.97
CA VAL A 296 -14.37 13.97 25.09
C VAL A 296 -15.18 13.98 26.39
N SER A 297 -15.21 12.84 27.10
CA SER A 297 -16.05 12.61 28.27
C SER A 297 -15.67 13.48 29.49
N ASP A 298 -14.40 13.87 29.61
CA ASP A 298 -13.92 14.71 30.68
C ASP A 298 -14.15 16.19 30.38
N GLU A 299 -14.95 16.85 31.21
CA GLU A 299 -15.35 18.26 30.99
C GLU A 299 -14.15 19.22 31.12
N GLY A 300 -13.23 18.95 32.03
CA GLY A 300 -12.02 19.75 32.22
C GLY A 300 -11.14 19.72 30.97
N LEU A 301 -10.90 18.53 30.42
CA LEU A 301 -10.13 18.37 29.21
C LEU A 301 -10.82 19.04 28.00
N ARG A 302 -12.14 18.90 27.87
CA ARG A 302 -12.93 19.56 26.84
C ARG A 302 -12.77 21.08 26.89
N THR A 303 -12.93 21.65 28.07
CA THR A 303 -12.77 23.09 28.31
C THR A 303 -11.36 23.56 27.96
N LEU A 304 -10.33 22.77 28.34
CA LEU A 304 -8.94 23.07 27.96
C LEU A 304 -8.75 23.07 26.44
N LEU A 305 -9.22 22.02 25.75
CA LEU A 305 -9.10 21.92 24.31
C LEU A 305 -9.76 23.10 23.59
N GLN A 306 -10.95 23.50 24.03
CA GLN A 306 -11.66 24.65 23.49
C GLN A 306 -10.94 25.98 23.80
N ARG A 307 -10.43 26.18 25.02
CA ARG A 307 -9.66 27.37 25.40
C ARG A 307 -8.40 27.52 24.55
N VAL A 308 -7.66 26.43 24.39
CA VAL A 308 -6.42 26.41 23.62
C VAL A 308 -6.69 26.70 22.15
N HIS A 309 -7.68 26.02 21.60
CA HIS A 309 -8.11 26.25 20.22
C HIS A 309 -8.53 27.71 19.98
N GLY A 310 -9.35 28.27 20.88
CA GLY A 310 -9.80 29.66 20.78
C GLY A 310 -8.67 30.69 20.93
N SER A 311 -7.65 30.40 21.75
CA SER A 311 -6.52 31.31 21.95
C SER A 311 -5.53 31.32 20.77
N LYS A 312 -5.52 30.27 19.95
CA LYS A 312 -4.57 30.06 18.84
C LYS A 312 -3.10 30.15 19.24
N LYS A 313 -2.82 29.93 20.55
CA LYS A 313 -1.46 29.99 21.12
C LYS A 313 -0.96 28.60 21.48
N ALA A 314 0.34 28.39 21.32
CA ALA A 314 0.97 27.16 21.80
C ALA A 314 0.93 27.09 23.34
N ILE A 315 0.59 25.91 23.87
CA ILE A 315 0.77 25.58 25.29
C ILE A 315 1.91 24.59 25.41
N VAL A 316 2.80 24.83 26.36
CA VAL A 316 3.92 23.94 26.63
C VAL A 316 3.75 23.36 28.03
N LYS A 317 3.48 22.03 28.10
CA LYS A 317 3.51 21.22 29.33
C LYS A 317 2.55 21.66 30.44
N GLU A 318 1.32 21.99 30.14
CA GLU A 318 0.27 22.16 31.16
C GLU A 318 -0.14 20.79 31.71
N GLU A 319 -0.19 20.66 33.05
CA GLU A 319 -0.58 19.42 33.72
C GLU A 319 -2.02 19.48 34.19
N MET A 320 -2.77 18.43 33.91
CA MET A 320 -4.17 18.33 34.31
C MET A 320 -4.50 16.92 34.77
N THR A 321 -5.32 16.84 35.83
CA THR A 321 -5.92 15.55 36.26
C THR A 321 -7.21 15.33 35.48
N VAL A 322 -7.27 14.25 34.70
CA VAL A 322 -8.39 13.88 33.86
C VAL A 322 -8.97 12.55 34.33
N THR A 323 -10.28 12.45 34.32
CA THR A 323 -10.98 11.20 34.64
C THR A 323 -11.15 10.37 33.38
N THR A 324 -10.39 9.27 33.30
CA THR A 324 -10.49 8.28 32.22
C THR A 324 -11.21 7.02 32.72
N LEU A 325 -11.53 6.10 31.80
CA LEU A 325 -12.13 4.81 32.18
C LEU A 325 -11.27 3.95 33.09
N LYS A 326 -9.96 4.15 33.05
CA LYS A 326 -9.00 3.45 33.92
C LYS A 326 -8.76 4.21 35.23
N GLY A 327 -9.65 5.15 35.57
CA GLY A 327 -9.53 6.01 36.73
C GLY A 327 -8.87 7.36 36.46
N LYS A 328 -8.55 8.09 37.53
CA LYS A 328 -7.90 9.40 37.45
C LYS A 328 -6.49 9.26 36.86
N ARG A 329 -6.17 10.07 35.87
CA ARG A 329 -4.87 10.15 35.21
C ARG A 329 -4.35 11.58 35.25
N ILE A 330 -3.06 11.74 35.38
CA ILE A 330 -2.39 13.05 35.27
C ILE A 330 -1.81 13.12 33.89
N LEU A 331 -2.37 14.01 33.06
CA LEU A 331 -1.90 14.23 31.68
C LEU A 331 -1.08 15.51 31.62
N GLN A 332 0.06 15.43 30.97
CA GLN A 332 0.83 16.60 30.54
C GLN A 332 0.43 16.93 29.11
N ILE A 333 -0.11 18.12 28.89
CA ILE A 333 -0.70 18.54 27.63
C ILE A 333 0.19 19.61 27.01
N SER A 334 0.56 19.40 25.75
CA SER A 334 1.20 20.40 24.91
C SER A 334 0.36 20.62 23.66
N SER A 335 0.31 21.84 23.17
CA SER A 335 -0.44 22.17 21.96
C SER A 335 0.35 23.10 21.07
N MET A 336 0.13 22.95 19.76
CA MET A 336 0.73 23.77 18.74
C MET A 336 -0.31 24.12 17.67
N PRO A 337 -0.52 25.41 17.35
CA PRO A 337 -1.36 25.81 16.24
C PRO A 337 -0.75 25.37 14.89
N VAL A 338 -1.59 24.89 14.00
CA VAL A 338 -1.21 24.56 12.62
C VAL A 338 -1.61 25.72 11.73
N MET A 339 -0.63 26.21 10.96
CA MET A 339 -0.84 27.29 10.00
C MET A 339 -0.62 26.74 8.59
N ARG A 340 -1.54 27.05 7.68
CA ARG A 340 -1.41 26.74 6.26
C ARG A 340 -1.43 28.05 5.48
N GLU A 341 -0.36 28.35 4.78
CA GLU A 341 -0.22 29.61 4.02
C GLU A 341 -0.51 30.89 4.85
N GLY A 342 -0.14 30.85 6.15
CA GLY A 342 -0.38 31.97 7.07
C GLY A 342 -1.79 32.01 7.69
N VAL A 343 -2.69 31.10 7.32
CA VAL A 343 -4.05 31.00 7.87
C VAL A 343 -4.09 29.90 8.92
N PHE A 344 -4.81 30.11 10.03
CA PHE A 344 -5.00 29.11 11.06
C PHE A 344 -5.86 27.95 10.51
N ASP A 345 -5.30 26.73 10.51
CA ASP A 345 -5.90 25.52 9.95
C ASP A 345 -6.35 24.53 11.05
N GLY A 346 -5.86 24.72 12.29
CA GLY A 346 -6.24 23.86 13.40
C GLY A 346 -5.23 23.84 14.52
N THR A 347 -5.32 22.84 15.41
CA THR A 347 -4.41 22.68 16.55
C THR A 347 -4.01 21.21 16.74
N VAL A 348 -2.73 20.96 16.92
CA VAL A 348 -2.20 19.66 17.36
C VAL A 348 -2.08 19.65 18.88
N PHE A 349 -2.64 18.67 19.52
CA PHE A 349 -2.50 18.39 20.94
C PHE A 349 -1.71 17.11 21.15
N VAL A 350 -0.72 17.16 22.02
CA VAL A 350 0.06 16.01 22.49
C VAL A 350 -0.20 15.85 24.00
N LEU A 351 -0.74 14.69 24.36
CA LEU A 351 -1.10 14.38 25.75
C LEU A 351 -0.28 13.19 26.23
N ASN A 352 0.56 13.43 27.22
CA ASN A 352 1.43 12.43 27.81
C ASN A 352 0.89 12.00 29.18
N ASP A 353 0.63 10.71 29.40
CA ASP A 353 0.22 10.17 30.71
C ASP A 353 1.44 10.09 31.61
N ILE A 354 1.55 11.06 32.51
CA ILE A 354 2.62 11.15 33.51
C ILE A 354 2.19 10.64 34.89
N THR A 355 1.06 9.94 34.99
CA THR A 355 0.51 9.46 36.27
C THR A 355 1.52 8.63 37.06
N ARG A 356 2.19 7.71 36.39
CA ARG A 356 3.23 6.87 37.02
C ARG A 356 4.41 7.71 37.52
N LEU A 357 4.87 8.66 36.71
CA LEU A 357 5.97 9.55 37.07
C LEU A 357 5.61 10.39 38.29
N ARG A 358 4.44 11.02 38.30
CA ARG A 358 3.97 11.85 39.41
C ARG A 358 3.72 11.04 40.70
N ASN A 359 3.22 9.82 40.56
CA ASN A 359 3.08 8.92 41.71
C ASN A 359 4.45 8.54 42.29
N LEU A 360 5.44 8.23 41.46
CA LEU A 360 6.81 7.95 41.93
C LEU A 360 7.45 9.16 42.59
N GLU A 361 7.30 10.36 42.02
CA GLU A 361 7.79 11.60 42.63
C GLU A 361 7.13 11.90 43.95
N ARG A 362 5.82 11.67 44.06
CA ARG A 362 5.08 11.82 45.33
C ARG A 362 5.59 10.85 46.39
N ILE A 363 5.69 9.56 46.06
CA ILE A 363 6.20 8.53 46.96
C ILE A 363 7.61 8.89 47.44
N ARG A 364 8.48 9.36 46.55
CA ARG A 364 9.84 9.79 46.89
C ARG A 364 9.83 11.01 47.81
N ARG A 365 8.98 12.00 47.54
CA ARG A 365 8.86 13.21 48.39
C ARG A 365 8.32 12.87 49.77
N ASP A 366 7.28 12.04 49.82
CA ASP A 366 6.69 11.58 51.06
C ASP A 366 7.69 10.78 51.89
N PHE A 367 8.51 9.94 51.24
CA PHE A 367 9.60 9.19 51.88
C PHE A 367 10.63 10.14 52.54
N VAL A 368 11.19 11.09 51.77
CA VAL A 368 12.18 12.06 52.29
C VAL A 368 11.60 12.88 53.47
N SER A 369 10.35 13.31 53.34
CA SER A 369 9.66 14.04 54.42
C SER A 369 9.51 13.19 55.65
N SER A 370 9.11 11.92 55.50
CA SER A 370 8.92 11.00 56.64
C SER A 370 10.25 10.68 57.34
N VAL A 371 11.31 10.37 56.56
CA VAL A 371 12.68 10.17 57.10
C VAL A 371 13.12 11.37 57.94
N SER A 372 12.98 12.58 57.40
CA SER A 372 13.37 13.80 58.06
C SER A 372 12.62 14.00 59.39
N HIS A 373 11.34 13.66 59.39
CA HIS A 373 10.49 13.79 60.57
C HIS A 373 10.85 12.75 61.64
N GLU A 374 11.03 11.48 61.26
CA GLU A 374 11.38 10.39 62.19
C GLU A 374 12.82 10.51 62.74
N LEU A 375 13.75 11.16 62.04
CA LEU A 375 15.09 11.49 62.52
C LEU A 375 15.08 12.69 63.50
N ARG A 376 14.23 13.71 63.24
CA ARG A 376 14.19 14.95 64.05
C ARG A 376 13.70 14.68 65.43
N THR A 377 12.73 13.81 65.65
CA THR A 377 12.11 13.54 66.96
C THR A 377 13.13 13.00 67.94
N PRO A 378 13.84 11.87 67.71
CA PRO A 378 14.84 11.38 68.68
C PRO A 378 15.98 12.37 68.90
N LEU A 379 16.41 13.06 67.84
CA LEU A 379 17.49 14.06 67.93
C LEU A 379 17.08 15.23 68.88
N THR A 380 15.81 15.67 68.78
CA THR A 380 15.28 16.73 69.67
C THR A 380 15.19 16.24 71.12
N SER A 381 14.79 14.97 71.31
CA SER A 381 14.74 14.34 72.65
C SER A 381 16.14 14.24 73.29
N ILE A 382 17.13 13.69 72.50
CA ILE A 382 18.52 13.61 72.95
C ILE A 382 19.05 14.99 73.32
N ARG A 383 18.86 15.99 72.48
CA ARG A 383 19.30 17.36 72.72
C ARG A 383 18.66 17.92 73.98
N GLY A 384 17.33 17.81 74.13
CA GLY A 384 16.60 18.35 75.27
C GLY A 384 17.05 17.75 76.65
N TYR A 385 17.20 16.42 76.71
CA TYR A 385 17.69 15.77 77.91
C TYR A 385 19.17 16.09 78.18
N THR A 386 19.99 16.25 77.15
CA THR A 386 21.38 16.69 77.28
C THR A 386 21.45 18.11 77.80
N GLU A 387 20.66 19.06 77.29
CA GLU A 387 20.56 20.43 77.74
C GLU A 387 20.09 20.46 79.21
N THR A 388 19.07 19.69 79.61
CA THR A 388 18.57 19.58 80.97
C THR A 388 19.65 19.06 81.95
N LEU A 389 20.43 18.06 81.51
CA LEU A 389 21.55 17.56 82.31
C LEU A 389 22.60 18.65 82.57
N LEU A 390 22.97 19.39 81.50
CA LEU A 390 23.96 20.47 81.56
C LEU A 390 23.49 21.66 82.38
N ASP A 391 22.18 21.95 82.42
CA ASP A 391 21.56 23.02 83.18
C ASP A 391 21.42 22.71 84.73
N GLY A 392 22.03 21.60 85.18
CA GLY A 392 22.16 21.30 86.63
C GLY A 392 21.50 19.99 87.05
N ALA A 393 20.70 19.31 86.18
CA ALA A 393 20.09 18.03 86.55
C ALA A 393 21.11 16.89 86.78
N MET A 394 22.37 17.04 86.30
CA MET A 394 23.46 16.11 86.52
C MET A 394 23.88 15.96 88.03
N HIS A 395 23.45 16.87 88.89
CA HIS A 395 23.70 16.80 90.37
C HIS A 395 22.70 15.94 91.09
N ASP A 396 21.62 15.51 90.48
CA ASP A 396 20.64 14.57 91.03
C ASP A 396 20.86 13.18 90.33
N ALA A 397 21.31 12.23 91.19
CA ALA A 397 21.71 10.91 90.64
C ALA A 397 20.56 10.11 90.02
N GLU A 398 19.34 10.24 90.52
CA GLU A 398 18.16 9.52 90.07
C GLU A 398 17.70 10.07 88.70
N HIS A 399 17.64 11.39 88.53
CA HIS A 399 17.30 12.05 87.27
C HIS A 399 18.40 11.88 86.24
N THR A 400 19.65 11.93 86.67
CA THR A 400 20.80 11.70 85.78
C THR A 400 20.73 10.33 85.12
N GLU A 401 20.54 9.26 85.88
CA GLU A 401 20.45 7.92 85.35
C GLU A 401 19.24 7.75 84.39
N ALA A 402 18.09 8.31 84.78
CA ALA A 402 16.88 8.27 83.93
C ALA A 402 17.08 8.98 82.59
N PHE A 403 17.66 10.18 82.61
CA PHE A 403 17.90 10.96 81.39
C PHE A 403 18.98 10.32 80.49
N LEU A 404 20.05 9.75 81.03
CA LEU A 404 21.06 9.01 80.26
C LEU A 404 20.47 7.76 79.69
N ARG A 405 19.57 7.04 80.33
CA ARG A 405 18.86 5.90 79.79
C ARG A 405 17.98 6.29 78.59
N ILE A 406 17.29 7.44 78.63
CA ILE A 406 16.47 7.95 77.55
C ILE A 406 17.37 8.34 76.37
N ILE A 407 18.46 9.06 76.62
CA ILE A 407 19.44 9.44 75.59
C ILE A 407 20.00 8.20 74.90
N HIS A 408 20.37 7.18 75.64
CA HIS A 408 20.88 5.94 75.15
C HIS A 408 19.82 5.22 74.26
N GLN A 409 18.59 5.09 74.75
CA GLN A 409 17.48 4.47 74.04
C GLN A 409 17.16 5.21 72.71
N GLU A 410 17.10 6.55 72.72
CA GLU A 410 16.86 7.35 71.52
C GLU A 410 18.02 7.26 70.50
N SER A 411 19.27 7.13 71.00
CA SER A 411 20.45 6.92 70.18
C SER A 411 20.44 5.54 69.47
N GLU A 412 20.06 4.48 70.21
CA GLU A 412 19.88 3.13 69.61
C GLU A 412 18.77 3.13 68.56
N GLN A 413 17.64 3.79 68.89
CA GLN A 413 16.52 3.90 67.89
C GLN A 413 16.92 4.67 66.63
N LEU A 414 17.70 5.75 66.81
CA LEU A 414 18.23 6.54 65.67
C LEU A 414 19.15 5.68 64.79
N THR A 415 20.02 4.89 65.41
CA THR A 415 20.94 3.97 64.71
C THR A 415 20.15 2.91 63.96
N ALA A 416 19.15 2.30 64.56
CA ALA A 416 18.28 1.33 63.91
C ALA A 416 17.53 1.96 62.70
N LEU A 417 17.00 3.17 62.87
CA LEU A 417 16.32 3.89 61.77
C LEU A 417 17.26 4.19 60.61
N VAL A 418 18.49 4.65 60.87
CA VAL A 418 19.48 4.91 59.82
C VAL A 418 19.83 3.63 59.07
N ASN A 419 20.04 2.54 59.80
CA ASN A 419 20.33 1.24 59.16
C ASN A 419 19.14 0.76 58.30
N ASP A 420 17.90 0.85 58.78
CA ASP A 420 16.71 0.48 58.04
C ASP A 420 16.55 1.32 56.78
N VAL A 421 16.84 2.64 56.82
CA VAL A 421 16.80 3.55 55.66
C VAL A 421 17.89 3.16 54.66
N LEU A 422 19.10 2.86 55.13
CA LEU A 422 20.20 2.42 54.26
C LEU A 422 19.89 1.08 53.58
N ASP A 423 19.37 0.12 54.33
CA ASP A 423 18.99 -1.19 53.80
C ASP A 423 17.85 -1.06 52.77
N LEU A 424 16.80 -0.29 53.09
CA LEU A 424 15.71 -0.03 52.17
C LEU A 424 16.21 0.67 50.89
N SER A 425 17.12 1.65 50.99
CA SER A 425 17.71 2.35 49.85
C SER A 425 18.52 1.42 48.97
N LYS A 426 19.31 0.50 49.56
CA LYS A 426 20.05 -0.53 48.81
C LYS A 426 19.09 -1.47 48.05
N ILE A 427 18.06 -1.98 48.76
CA ILE A 427 17.06 -2.88 48.19
C ILE A 427 16.32 -2.22 47.00
N GLU A 428 15.86 -0.97 47.18
CA GLU A 428 15.08 -0.28 46.14
C GLU A 428 15.88 0.18 44.94
N SER A 429 17.18 0.47 45.11
CA SER A 429 18.05 0.89 44.00
C SER A 429 18.39 -0.24 43.04
N GLY A 430 18.03 -1.49 43.38
CA GLY A 430 18.40 -2.68 42.58
C GLY A 430 19.91 -2.92 42.56
N ARG A 431 20.68 -2.27 43.46
CA ARG A 431 22.14 -2.40 43.54
C ARG A 431 22.59 -3.58 44.40
N ILE A 432 21.63 -4.32 44.97
CA ILE A 432 21.95 -5.51 45.75
C ILE A 432 22.17 -6.66 44.79
N GLU A 433 23.36 -7.19 44.80
CA GLU A 433 23.66 -8.49 44.20
C GLU A 433 23.33 -9.57 45.23
N TYR A 434 22.11 -10.11 45.17
CA TYR A 434 21.69 -11.21 46.03
C TYR A 434 22.48 -12.46 45.68
N SER A 435 23.09 -13.10 46.71
CA SER A 435 23.76 -14.38 46.58
C SER A 435 22.74 -15.53 46.71
N PHE A 436 22.01 -15.81 45.64
CA PHE A 436 21.00 -16.87 45.69
C PHE A 436 21.65 -18.26 45.73
N ALA A 437 21.35 -18.99 46.81
CA ALA A 437 21.80 -20.36 47.06
C ALA A 437 20.64 -21.21 47.60
N PRO A 438 20.76 -22.55 47.64
CA PRO A 438 19.86 -23.39 48.42
C PRO A 438 20.06 -23.10 49.91
N VAL A 439 18.99 -22.62 50.59
CA VAL A 439 19.00 -22.17 51.99
C VAL A 439 18.05 -23.03 52.81
N SER A 440 18.52 -23.47 53.98
CA SER A 440 17.71 -24.13 55.01
C SER A 440 16.96 -23.07 55.82
N LEU A 441 15.61 -23.07 55.73
CA LEU A 441 14.79 -22.16 56.53
C LEU A 441 14.91 -22.44 58.03
N MET A 442 15.17 -23.68 58.43
CA MET A 442 15.41 -24.03 59.83
C MET A 442 16.66 -23.31 60.38
N GLU A 443 17.77 -23.31 59.65
CA GLU A 443 18.99 -22.60 60.04
C GLU A 443 18.78 -21.08 60.11
N VAL A 444 17.99 -20.49 59.18
CA VAL A 444 17.64 -19.06 59.18
C VAL A 444 16.82 -18.72 60.43
N VAL A 445 15.84 -19.56 60.77
CA VAL A 445 15.00 -19.38 61.97
C VAL A 445 15.83 -19.49 63.22
N GLU A 446 16.70 -20.52 63.34
CA GLU A 446 17.57 -20.70 64.51
C GLU A 446 18.50 -19.52 64.72
N ARG A 447 19.14 -18.98 63.69
CA ARG A 447 19.99 -17.78 63.77
C ARG A 447 19.19 -16.56 64.21
N SER A 448 18.00 -16.35 63.61
CA SER A 448 17.12 -15.24 63.99
C SER A 448 16.66 -15.33 65.45
N MET A 449 16.36 -16.54 65.92
CA MET A 449 15.96 -16.77 67.31
C MET A 449 17.11 -16.53 68.30
N SER A 450 18.35 -16.99 67.96
CA SER A 450 19.53 -16.76 68.85
C SER A 450 19.80 -15.25 69.00
N THR A 451 19.62 -14.46 67.93
CA THR A 451 19.75 -12.99 68.00
C THR A 451 18.71 -12.32 68.91
N LEU A 452 17.49 -12.84 68.93
CA LEU A 452 16.37 -12.29 69.72
C LEU A 452 16.20 -12.97 71.12
N ALA A 453 17.04 -13.93 71.50
CA ALA A 453 16.97 -14.67 72.73
C ALA A 453 16.87 -13.78 74.00
N PRO A 454 17.60 -12.65 74.10
CA PRO A 454 17.45 -11.75 75.31
C PRO A 454 16.04 -11.11 75.35
N GLN A 455 15.41 -10.85 74.18
CA GLN A 455 14.08 -10.24 74.12
C GLN A 455 12.99 -11.26 74.54
N PHE A 456 13.11 -12.50 74.08
CA PHE A 456 12.24 -13.61 74.46
C PHE A 456 12.32 -13.85 76.02
N ALA A 457 13.53 -13.87 76.57
CA ALA A 457 13.73 -14.07 78.00
C ALA A 457 13.14 -12.95 78.88
N LYS A 458 13.22 -11.70 78.41
CA LYS A 458 12.69 -10.54 79.10
C LYS A 458 11.17 -10.54 79.23
N LYS A 459 10.43 -11.12 78.23
CA LYS A 459 8.98 -11.10 78.16
C LYS A 459 8.30 -12.45 78.47
N ASP A 460 9.02 -13.47 78.91
CA ASP A 460 8.50 -14.83 79.17
C ASP A 460 7.58 -15.36 78.08
N VAL A 461 8.03 -15.20 76.84
CA VAL A 461 7.27 -15.60 75.62
C VAL A 461 7.44 -17.08 75.32
N ARG A 462 6.32 -17.82 75.26
CA ARG A 462 6.34 -19.21 74.81
C ARG A 462 6.50 -19.29 73.32
N LEU A 463 7.54 -19.99 72.86
CA LEU A 463 7.83 -20.20 71.45
C LEU A 463 7.54 -21.66 71.05
N ASP A 464 6.61 -21.84 70.11
CA ASP A 464 6.24 -23.15 69.55
C ASP A 464 6.83 -23.30 68.10
N LEU A 465 7.75 -24.24 67.89
CA LEU A 465 8.33 -24.52 66.59
C LEU A 465 7.70 -25.76 65.97
N SER A 466 7.18 -25.65 64.73
CA SER A 466 6.59 -26.74 63.97
C SER A 466 7.15 -26.73 62.53
N ILE A 467 8.44 -26.94 62.42
CA ILE A 467 9.17 -26.98 61.16
C ILE A 467 9.61 -28.43 60.91
N PRO A 468 9.09 -29.11 59.84
CA PRO A 468 9.50 -30.47 59.48
C PRO A 468 10.98 -30.54 59.17
N ALA A 469 11.65 -31.59 59.66
CA ALA A 469 13.09 -31.80 59.39
C ALA A 469 13.41 -32.11 57.91
N ASP A 470 12.44 -32.60 57.17
CA ASP A 470 12.52 -32.92 55.72
C ASP A 470 12.04 -31.76 54.84
N LEU A 471 11.94 -30.55 55.40
CA LEU A 471 11.54 -29.38 54.62
C LEU A 471 12.56 -29.10 53.50
N PRO A 472 12.13 -28.96 52.24
CA PRO A 472 13.08 -28.70 51.15
C PRO A 472 13.75 -27.33 51.32
N LEU A 473 14.99 -27.25 50.78
CA LEU A 473 15.74 -26.01 50.72
C LEU A 473 14.99 -24.98 49.82
N VAL A 474 15.02 -23.72 50.23
CA VAL A 474 14.47 -22.61 49.44
C VAL A 474 15.57 -21.92 48.66
N ARG A 475 15.24 -21.38 47.48
CA ARG A 475 16.16 -20.56 46.72
C ARG A 475 16.17 -19.14 47.31
N GLY A 476 17.27 -18.77 47.95
CA GLY A 476 17.36 -17.48 48.61
C GLY A 476 18.76 -17.05 48.96
N ASP A 477 18.89 -15.84 49.48
CA ASP A 477 20.06 -15.31 50.14
C ASP A 477 19.81 -15.39 51.65
N ALA A 478 20.63 -16.22 52.33
CA ALA A 478 20.47 -16.52 53.79
C ALA A 478 20.48 -15.26 54.67
N SER A 479 21.32 -14.28 54.33
CA SER A 479 21.47 -13.03 55.10
C SER A 479 20.19 -12.18 55.03
N TYR A 480 19.63 -12.06 53.84
CA TYR A 480 18.38 -11.29 53.63
C TYR A 480 17.15 -12.03 54.16
N LEU A 481 17.11 -13.36 54.04
CA LEU A 481 16.05 -14.15 54.65
C LEU A 481 16.10 -14.09 56.19
N GLU A 482 17.30 -13.98 56.79
CA GLU A 482 17.46 -13.74 58.23
C GLU A 482 16.88 -12.37 58.64
N ILE A 483 17.10 -11.30 57.82
CA ILE A 483 16.46 -9.99 58.03
C ILE A 483 14.93 -10.12 58.05
N VAL A 484 14.34 -10.89 57.12
CA VAL A 484 12.90 -11.13 57.03
C VAL A 484 12.38 -11.80 58.30
N VAL A 485 12.96 -12.93 58.69
CA VAL A 485 12.51 -13.73 59.83
C VAL A 485 12.68 -12.93 61.12
N ARG A 486 13.83 -12.26 61.30
CA ARG A 486 14.11 -11.39 62.45
C ARG A 486 13.07 -10.26 62.60
N ASN A 487 12.73 -9.56 61.49
CA ASN A 487 11.73 -8.49 61.52
C ASN A 487 10.32 -9.01 61.91
N LEU A 488 9.94 -10.19 61.43
CA LEU A 488 8.65 -10.78 61.78
C LEU A 488 8.61 -11.23 63.22
N LEU A 489 9.69 -11.86 63.74
CA LEU A 489 9.81 -12.28 65.14
C LEU A 489 9.90 -11.09 66.09
N ASP A 490 10.68 -10.07 65.75
CA ASP A 490 10.77 -8.82 66.57
C ASP A 490 9.40 -8.14 66.68
N ASN A 491 8.63 -8.07 65.60
CA ASN A 491 7.27 -7.58 65.64
C ASN A 491 6.38 -8.46 66.53
N ALA A 492 6.44 -9.78 66.39
CA ALA A 492 5.67 -10.69 67.26
C ALA A 492 5.99 -10.49 68.72
N VAL A 493 7.28 -10.44 69.13
CA VAL A 493 7.71 -10.20 70.54
C VAL A 493 7.26 -8.84 71.02
N LYS A 494 7.32 -7.79 70.19
CA LYS A 494 6.90 -6.42 70.61
C LYS A 494 5.42 -6.34 70.92
N TYR A 495 4.57 -7.05 70.18
CA TYR A 495 3.11 -6.86 70.28
C TYR A 495 2.38 -7.95 71.05
N VAL A 496 3.03 -9.03 71.56
CA VAL A 496 2.44 -9.98 72.52
C VAL A 496 2.42 -9.43 73.90
N ASP A 497 1.53 -10.01 74.73
CA ASP A 497 1.43 -9.72 76.13
C ASP A 497 2.67 -10.19 76.93
N GLU A 498 3.06 -9.50 78.01
CA GLU A 498 4.26 -9.78 78.79
C GLU A 498 4.19 -11.09 79.58
N HIS A 499 2.98 -11.59 79.85
CA HIS A 499 2.78 -12.73 80.81
C HIS A 499 2.16 -13.94 80.09
N ASN A 500 1.60 -13.77 78.88
CA ASN A 500 0.89 -14.79 78.13
C ASN A 500 1.28 -14.83 76.65
N GLY A 501 2.43 -14.26 76.29
CA GLY A 501 2.91 -14.19 74.94
C GLY A 501 3.15 -15.58 74.38
N ARG A 502 2.52 -15.86 73.22
CA ARG A 502 2.77 -17.10 72.45
C ARG A 502 3.07 -16.72 71.04
N ILE A 503 4.16 -17.27 70.51
CA ILE A 503 4.58 -17.13 69.14
C ILE A 503 4.76 -18.53 68.58
N ARG A 504 4.12 -18.81 67.41
CA ARG A 504 4.24 -20.08 66.71
C ARG A 504 4.90 -19.83 65.34
N LEU A 505 5.95 -20.60 65.05
CA LEU A 505 6.54 -20.69 63.76
C LEU A 505 6.22 -22.07 63.18
N SER A 506 5.59 -22.08 61.99
CA SER A 506 5.30 -23.31 61.27
C SER A 506 5.74 -23.19 59.80
N ALA A 507 6.26 -24.28 59.27
CA ALA A 507 6.61 -24.31 57.87
C ALA A 507 6.06 -25.56 57.20
N ALA A 508 5.68 -25.44 55.92
CA ALA A 508 5.15 -26.54 55.12
C ALA A 508 5.49 -26.37 53.64
N LYS A 509 5.64 -27.47 52.91
CA LYS A 509 5.73 -27.46 51.43
C LYS A 509 4.34 -27.45 50.84
N ARG A 510 4.06 -26.53 49.91
CA ARG A 510 2.83 -26.50 49.10
C ARG A 510 3.13 -26.08 47.68
N ASP A 511 2.68 -26.85 46.70
CA ASP A 511 2.67 -26.49 45.26
C ASP A 511 3.99 -25.94 44.70
N GLY A 512 5.12 -26.53 45.13
CA GLY A 512 6.45 -26.10 44.68
C GLY A 512 7.03 -24.90 45.43
N PHE A 513 6.37 -24.45 46.49
CA PHE A 513 6.82 -23.42 47.40
C PHE A 513 6.96 -23.97 48.81
N VAL A 514 7.80 -23.34 49.59
CA VAL A 514 7.81 -23.48 51.04
C VAL A 514 7.09 -22.29 51.64
N THR A 515 6.13 -22.55 52.52
CA THR A 515 5.45 -21.52 53.31
C THR A 515 6.06 -21.49 54.68
N LEU A 516 6.40 -20.31 55.18
CA LEU A 516 6.74 -20.07 56.61
C LEU A 516 5.69 -19.15 57.19
N GLU A 517 5.06 -19.57 58.26
CA GLU A 517 4.06 -18.78 59.03
C GLU A 517 4.61 -18.41 60.39
N VAL A 518 4.54 -17.12 60.73
CA VAL A 518 4.84 -16.58 62.04
C VAL A 518 3.53 -16.06 62.62
N GLU A 519 2.99 -16.73 63.64
CA GLU A 519 1.74 -16.42 64.31
C GLU A 519 2.01 -15.97 65.73
N ASP A 520 1.39 -14.88 66.14
CA ASP A 520 1.38 -14.34 67.49
C ASP A 520 -0.03 -14.25 68.06
N ASN A 521 -0.16 -14.25 69.43
CA ASN A 521 -1.41 -14.03 70.12
C ASN A 521 -1.53 -12.59 70.68
N GLY A 522 -0.84 -11.63 70.05
CA GLY A 522 -0.79 -10.23 70.51
C GLY A 522 -2.06 -9.41 70.23
N ILE A 523 -1.93 -8.10 70.26
CA ILE A 523 -3.03 -7.14 70.10
C ILE A 523 -3.76 -7.21 68.78
N GLY A 524 -3.15 -7.80 67.78
CA GLY A 524 -3.70 -7.87 66.42
C GLY A 524 -3.82 -6.53 65.73
N ILE A 525 -4.29 -6.58 64.46
CA ILE A 525 -4.39 -5.44 63.54
C ILE A 525 -5.83 -5.32 63.05
N ALA A 526 -6.35 -4.08 63.01
CA ALA A 526 -7.69 -3.81 62.51
C ALA A 526 -7.75 -3.99 60.97
N GLN A 527 -8.87 -4.48 60.43
CA GLN A 527 -9.05 -4.79 59.01
C GLN A 527 -8.70 -3.62 58.06
N LYS A 528 -9.04 -2.40 58.48
CA LYS A 528 -8.77 -1.17 57.68
C LYS A 528 -7.28 -0.86 57.51
N ASP A 529 -6.42 -1.43 58.36
CA ASP A 529 -4.98 -1.14 58.38
C ASP A 529 -4.15 -2.24 57.71
N LEU A 530 -4.73 -3.43 57.44
CA LEU A 530 -4.01 -4.60 56.89
C LEU A 530 -3.33 -4.32 55.55
N ASP A 531 -3.97 -3.56 54.66
CA ASP A 531 -3.40 -3.23 53.35
C ASP A 531 -2.24 -2.24 53.48
N ARG A 532 -2.18 -1.49 54.59
CA ARG A 532 -1.26 -0.37 54.77
C ARG A 532 -0.03 -0.70 55.61
N ILE A 533 -0.03 -1.80 56.36
CA ILE A 533 1.10 -2.14 57.26
C ILE A 533 2.42 -2.37 56.52
N PHE A 534 2.38 -2.59 55.21
CA PHE A 534 3.57 -2.71 54.35
C PHE A 534 3.99 -1.36 53.74
N GLU A 535 3.23 -0.27 53.98
CA GLU A 535 3.63 1.08 53.58
C GLU A 535 4.80 1.55 54.47
N ARG A 536 5.74 2.32 53.89
CA ARG A 536 6.89 2.87 54.61
C ARG A 536 6.43 3.83 55.72
N PHE A 537 7.02 3.74 56.91
CA PHE A 537 6.70 4.54 58.08
C PHE A 537 5.27 4.41 58.58
N TYR A 538 4.50 3.44 58.07
CA TYR A 538 3.13 3.22 58.55
C TYR A 538 3.13 2.53 59.90
N ARG A 539 2.35 3.05 60.81
CA ARG A 539 2.14 2.52 62.15
C ARG A 539 0.66 2.68 62.51
N VAL A 540 0.04 1.63 63.04
CA VAL A 540 -1.38 1.62 63.46
C VAL A 540 -1.58 2.58 64.61
N ASP A 541 -0.69 2.56 65.64
CA ASP A 541 -0.65 3.49 66.79
C ASP A 541 0.76 4.09 66.89
N LYS A 542 0.87 5.38 66.54
CA LYS A 542 2.13 6.12 66.56
C LYS A 542 2.75 6.28 67.91
N ALA A 543 1.93 6.44 69.03
CA ALA A 543 2.41 6.69 70.36
C ALA A 543 2.98 5.39 70.96
N ARG A 544 2.22 4.32 70.98
CA ARG A 544 2.61 3.01 71.49
C ARG A 544 3.78 2.42 70.79
N SER A 545 3.79 2.53 69.44
CA SER A 545 4.86 1.98 68.59
C SER A 545 6.19 2.71 68.80
N ARG A 546 6.21 4.00 69.14
CA ARG A 546 7.43 4.72 69.53
C ARG A 546 8.02 4.18 70.85
N GLN A 547 7.20 3.96 71.82
CA GLN A 547 7.66 3.39 73.14
C GLN A 547 8.28 2.00 72.93
N LEU A 548 7.80 1.24 71.97
CA LEU A 548 8.32 -0.10 71.62
C LEU A 548 9.48 -0.08 70.65
N GLY A 549 10.01 1.10 70.22
CA GLY A 549 11.18 1.25 69.36
C GLY A 549 10.97 0.78 67.94
N GLY A 550 9.75 0.91 67.38
CA GLY A 550 9.48 0.52 66.02
C GLY A 550 9.83 1.64 65.01
N THR A 551 10.51 1.37 63.91
CA THR A 551 10.85 2.34 62.86
C THR A 551 9.73 2.54 61.85
N GLY A 552 8.82 1.57 61.72
CA GLY A 552 7.79 1.54 60.68
C GLY A 552 8.34 1.18 59.29
N LEU A 553 9.60 0.76 59.20
CA LEU A 553 10.23 0.32 57.95
C LEU A 553 10.35 -1.20 57.83
N GLY A 554 10.40 -1.93 58.94
CA GLY A 554 10.67 -3.37 58.97
C GLY A 554 9.76 -4.21 58.08
N LEU A 555 8.42 -4.01 58.09
CA LEU A 555 7.51 -4.77 57.23
C LEU A 555 7.62 -4.36 55.76
N SER A 556 7.98 -3.13 55.45
CA SER A 556 8.25 -2.72 54.05
C SER A 556 9.53 -3.37 53.52
N ILE A 557 10.57 -3.50 54.35
CA ILE A 557 11.81 -4.23 54.05
C ILE A 557 11.50 -5.72 53.81
N VAL A 558 10.73 -6.34 54.70
CA VAL A 558 10.29 -7.74 54.56
C VAL A 558 9.60 -7.95 53.21
N LYS A 559 8.64 -7.11 52.85
CA LYS A 559 7.92 -7.23 51.57
C LYS A 559 8.85 -7.12 50.37
N HIS A 560 9.77 -6.17 50.36
CA HIS A 560 10.72 -6.00 49.26
C HIS A 560 11.67 -7.19 49.11
N ILE A 561 12.22 -7.70 50.23
CA ILE A 561 13.10 -8.88 50.21
C ILE A 561 12.34 -10.10 49.70
N VAL A 562 11.14 -10.38 50.20
CA VAL A 562 10.34 -11.53 49.78
C VAL A 562 10.00 -11.46 48.28
N LEU A 563 9.61 -10.28 47.78
CA LEU A 563 9.37 -10.07 46.35
C LEU A 563 10.65 -10.26 45.50
N ALA A 564 11.81 -9.80 45.97
CA ALA A 564 13.09 -10.02 45.29
C ALA A 564 13.44 -11.52 45.20
N HIS A 565 13.01 -12.31 46.22
CA HIS A 565 13.14 -13.77 46.26
C HIS A 565 12.05 -14.51 45.44
N LYS A 566 11.25 -13.79 44.64
CA LYS A 566 10.10 -14.33 43.85
C LYS A 566 9.06 -15.01 44.74
N GLY A 567 8.98 -14.61 46.01
CA GLY A 567 8.00 -15.04 46.99
C GLY A 567 6.81 -14.08 47.11
N ASP A 568 5.90 -14.40 48.02
CA ASP A 568 4.76 -13.56 48.38
C ASP A 568 4.62 -13.52 49.93
N ILE A 569 4.06 -12.42 50.47
CA ILE A 569 3.78 -12.29 51.90
C ILE A 569 2.34 -11.87 52.11
N LYS A 570 1.63 -12.59 52.96
CA LYS A 570 0.25 -12.35 53.35
C LYS A 570 0.13 -12.16 54.86
N VAL A 571 -0.87 -11.39 55.28
CA VAL A 571 -1.20 -11.18 56.71
C VAL A 571 -2.65 -11.55 56.98
N ARG A 572 -2.87 -12.24 58.09
CA ARG A 572 -4.20 -12.48 58.68
C ARG A 572 -4.16 -11.98 60.14
N SER A 573 -5.06 -11.12 60.48
CA SER A 573 -5.10 -10.59 61.87
C SER A 573 -6.52 -10.25 62.27
N ARG A 574 -6.77 -10.35 63.56
CA ARG A 574 -7.98 -9.85 64.24
C ARG A 574 -7.58 -9.13 65.48
N LEU A 575 -8.18 -7.96 65.72
CA LEU A 575 -7.93 -7.15 66.90
C LEU A 575 -8.14 -7.99 68.20
N ASN A 576 -7.21 -7.95 69.09
CA ASN A 576 -7.15 -8.69 70.39
C ASN A 576 -7.14 -10.23 70.21
N ARG A 577 -6.75 -10.75 69.05
CA ARG A 577 -6.61 -12.20 68.81
C ARG A 577 -5.27 -12.60 68.22
N GLY A 578 -4.43 -11.60 67.91
CA GLY A 578 -3.12 -11.83 67.29
C GLY A 578 -3.03 -11.66 65.82
N THR A 579 -1.83 -11.91 65.25
CA THR A 579 -1.49 -11.75 63.85
C THR A 579 -0.72 -12.96 63.34
N ALA A 580 -1.00 -13.38 62.11
CA ALA A 580 -0.25 -14.41 61.38
C ALA A 580 0.28 -13.82 60.09
N PHE A 581 1.59 -13.79 59.91
CA PHE A 581 2.29 -13.48 58.67
C PHE A 581 2.67 -14.78 57.98
N THR A 582 2.25 -14.97 56.77
CA THR A 582 2.57 -16.14 55.94
C THR A 582 3.41 -15.68 54.75
N LEU A 583 4.64 -16.12 54.65
CA LEU A 583 5.50 -15.91 53.50
C LEU A 583 5.66 -17.19 52.69
N THR A 584 5.77 -17.07 51.39
CA THR A 584 6.00 -18.16 50.48
C THR A 584 7.30 -17.94 49.74
N LEU A 585 8.14 -18.98 49.64
CA LEU A 585 9.42 -18.94 48.94
C LEU A 585 9.54 -20.12 47.97
N PRO A 586 10.14 -19.95 46.80
CA PRO A 586 10.29 -21.05 45.85
C PRO A 586 11.29 -22.09 46.35
N VAL A 587 10.99 -23.37 46.07
CA VAL A 587 11.92 -24.48 46.36
C VAL A 587 13.12 -24.38 45.44
N ALA A 588 14.35 -24.66 45.96
CA ALA A 588 15.60 -24.52 45.23
C ALA A 588 15.68 -25.42 43.99
N ASP A 589 15.15 -26.63 44.07
CA ASP A 589 15.24 -27.61 42.97
C ASP A 589 14.40 -27.29 41.72
N GLN A 590 13.42 -26.37 41.83
CA GLN A 590 12.52 -26.03 40.70
C GLN A 590 13.03 -24.86 39.83
N TYR A 591 14.09 -24.19 40.25
CA TYR A 591 14.66 -23.08 39.49
C TYR A 591 16.16 -23.27 39.36
N PRO A 592 16.65 -23.67 38.19
CA PRO A 592 18.10 -23.79 37.99
C PRO A 592 18.75 -22.43 38.27
N LEU A 593 19.93 -22.51 38.92
CA LEU A 593 20.76 -21.34 39.12
C LEU A 593 21.03 -20.69 37.77
N ASP A 594 20.49 -19.51 37.51
CA ASP A 594 20.89 -18.69 36.39
C ASP A 594 22.38 -18.35 36.57
N ASN A 595 23.27 -19.18 36.02
CA ASN A 595 24.66 -18.84 35.84
C ASN A 595 24.77 -17.72 34.80
N LYS A 596 24.53 -16.49 35.24
CA LYS A 596 25.04 -15.30 34.51
C LYS A 596 26.39 -14.96 35.09
N THR A 597 27.42 -15.53 34.46
CA THR A 597 28.75 -14.92 34.38
C THR A 597 28.67 -13.62 33.60
#